data_fb8f35c32a1846506a4d43ff9e814baa
#
_entry.id   fb8f35c32a1846506a4d43ff9e814baa
#
_cell.length_a   1.000
_cell.length_b   1.000
_cell.length_c   1.000
_cell.angle_alpha   90.00
_cell.angle_beta   90.00
_cell.angle_gamma   90.00
#
_symmetry.space_group_name_H-M   'P 1'
#
loop_
_entity.id
_entity.type
_entity.pdbx_description
1 polymer ?
#
loop_
_entity_poly.entity_id
_entity_poly.type
_entity_poly.pdbx_seq_one_letter_code
_entity_poly.pdbx_strand_id
1 'polypeptide(L)'
;MTTAAQPDPEKLKGYLKTVFGSLGGAMTSALICLGDRLGLYKALASLGAASSAELARETGLHERWVREWMYQQGASGILDFVGDGRFALSAEGNAVLVDENHPAFGAGFFVHLPQTMAVVEKLPEAFRTGVGLPYDAFGPEGAQGIERSFAPWFRAL
;
A
#
# COMPACT_ATOMS: atom_id res chain seq x y z
N MET A 1 16.67 40.87 -17.08
CA MET A 1 15.61 39.86 -17.02
C MET A 1 16.20 38.57 -17.60
N THR A 2 16.54 37.59 -16.77
CA THR A 2 17.09 36.32 -17.23
C THR A 2 15.90 35.52 -17.80
N THR A 3 15.90 35.29 -19.10
CA THR A 3 14.93 34.39 -19.76
C THR A 3 15.10 33.01 -19.13
N ALA A 4 14.09 32.54 -18.40
CA ALA A 4 14.08 31.19 -17.88
C ALA A 4 14.26 30.22 -19.05
N ALA A 5 15.24 29.31 -18.96
CA ALA A 5 15.48 28.30 -19.97
C ALA A 5 14.22 27.45 -20.15
N GLN A 6 13.80 27.25 -21.40
CA GLN A 6 12.66 26.35 -21.68
C GLN A 6 13.04 24.91 -21.29
N PRO A 7 12.12 24.18 -20.64
CA PRO A 7 12.36 22.78 -20.29
C PRO A 7 12.57 21.91 -21.55
N ASP A 8 13.51 21.02 -21.47
CA ASP A 8 13.70 19.94 -22.46
C ASP A 8 12.47 18.99 -22.36
N PRO A 9 11.75 18.73 -23.47
CA PRO A 9 10.52 17.95 -23.44
C PRO A 9 10.70 16.52 -22.92
N GLU A 10 11.80 15.84 -23.27
CA GLU A 10 12.04 14.46 -22.83
C GLU A 10 12.38 14.41 -21.32
N LYS A 11 13.18 15.35 -20.84
CA LYS A 11 13.47 15.47 -19.41
C LYS A 11 12.22 15.83 -18.62
N LEU A 12 11.37 16.71 -19.16
CA LEU A 12 10.09 17.07 -18.54
C LEU A 12 9.17 15.87 -18.41
N LYS A 13 9.04 15.06 -19.47
CA LYS A 13 8.27 13.82 -19.46
C LYS A 13 8.77 12.83 -18.39
N GLY A 14 10.09 12.63 -18.31
CA GLY A 14 10.70 11.80 -17.27
C GLY A 14 10.41 12.32 -15.86
N TYR A 15 10.52 13.62 -15.65
CA TYR A 15 10.24 14.26 -14.37
C TYR A 15 8.77 14.13 -13.95
N LEU A 16 7.84 14.34 -14.89
CA LEU A 16 6.40 14.12 -14.67
C LEU A 16 6.09 12.69 -14.26
N LYS A 17 6.69 11.70 -14.95
CA LYS A 17 6.53 10.29 -14.60
C LYS A 17 6.98 10.00 -13.16
N THR A 18 8.11 10.57 -12.74
CA THR A 18 8.62 10.41 -11.37
C THR A 18 7.67 11.02 -10.34
N VAL A 19 7.25 12.28 -10.53
CA VAL A 19 6.40 13.00 -9.57
C VAL A 19 5.01 12.35 -9.48
N PHE A 20 4.33 12.12 -10.60
CA PHE A 20 3.00 11.52 -10.59
C PHE A 20 3.02 10.02 -10.27
N GLY A 21 4.12 9.32 -10.59
CA GLY A 21 4.33 7.95 -10.14
C GLY A 21 4.43 7.84 -8.62
N SER A 22 5.08 8.81 -7.96
CA SER A 22 5.13 8.87 -6.49
C SER A 22 3.74 9.07 -5.86
N LEU A 23 2.88 9.90 -6.47
CA LEU A 23 1.50 10.05 -6.03
C LEU A 23 0.69 8.75 -6.22
N GLY A 24 0.84 8.09 -7.38
CA GLY A 24 0.23 6.79 -7.64
C GLY A 24 0.68 5.73 -6.62
N GLY A 25 1.98 5.68 -6.31
CA GLY A 25 2.53 4.79 -5.29
C GLY A 25 1.95 5.04 -3.90
N ALA A 26 1.76 6.30 -3.51
CA ALA A 26 1.13 6.65 -2.23
C ALA A 26 -0.32 6.15 -2.14
N MET A 27 -1.11 6.31 -3.20
CA MET A 27 -2.48 5.80 -3.26
C MET A 27 -2.52 4.27 -3.23
N THR A 28 -1.66 3.59 -3.98
CA THR A 28 -1.55 2.13 -3.96
C THR A 28 -1.18 1.64 -2.56
N SER A 29 -0.23 2.27 -1.89
CA SER A 29 0.18 1.93 -0.52
C SER A 29 -0.97 2.06 0.48
N ALA A 30 -1.78 3.12 0.37
CA ALA A 30 -2.97 3.30 1.20
C ALA A 30 -3.99 2.17 0.99
N LEU A 31 -4.19 1.74 -0.26
CA LEU A 31 -5.11 0.65 -0.59
C LEU A 31 -4.56 -0.73 -0.24
N ILE A 32 -3.23 -0.92 -0.21
CA ILE A 32 -2.61 -2.13 0.39
C ILE A 32 -2.92 -2.18 1.89
N CYS A 33 -2.69 -1.08 2.61
CA CYS A 33 -3.05 -0.98 4.03
C CYS A 33 -4.53 -1.31 4.27
N LEU A 34 -5.43 -0.76 3.46
CA LEU A 34 -6.86 -1.01 3.56
C LEU A 34 -7.21 -2.48 3.28
N GLY A 35 -6.63 -3.07 2.23
CA GLY A 35 -6.82 -4.48 1.87
C GLY A 35 -6.38 -5.44 2.97
N ASP A 36 -5.25 -5.17 3.61
CA ASP A 36 -4.76 -5.94 4.76
C ASP A 36 -5.71 -5.79 5.97
N ARG A 37 -6.06 -4.56 6.35
CA ARG A 37 -6.97 -4.28 7.48
C ARG A 37 -8.36 -4.89 7.34
N LEU A 38 -8.87 -4.96 6.13
CA LEU A 38 -10.18 -5.54 5.81
C LEU A 38 -10.12 -7.05 5.51
N GLY A 39 -8.93 -7.66 5.54
CA GLY A 39 -8.75 -9.07 5.25
C GLY A 39 -8.99 -9.47 3.79
N LEU A 40 -9.00 -8.51 2.86
CA LEU A 40 -9.31 -8.74 1.44
C LEU A 40 -8.31 -9.68 0.77
N TYR A 41 -7.02 -9.53 1.05
CA TYR A 41 -6.01 -10.42 0.50
C TYR A 41 -6.14 -11.86 1.02
N LYS A 42 -6.40 -12.03 2.33
CA LYS A 42 -6.58 -13.36 2.94
C LYS A 42 -7.81 -14.05 2.36
N ALA A 43 -8.92 -13.32 2.23
CA ALA A 43 -10.15 -13.85 1.62
C ALA A 43 -9.95 -14.22 0.15
N LEU A 44 -9.27 -13.35 -0.64
CA LEU A 44 -8.98 -13.64 -2.04
C LEU A 44 -8.05 -14.84 -2.21
N ALA A 45 -7.01 -14.97 -1.38
CA ALA A 45 -6.12 -16.13 -1.38
C ALA A 45 -6.88 -17.43 -1.08
N SER A 46 -7.86 -17.39 -0.17
CA SER A 46 -8.72 -18.54 0.16
C SER A 46 -9.69 -18.91 -0.97
N LEU A 47 -10.25 -17.93 -1.67
CA LEU A 47 -11.16 -18.13 -2.80
C LEU A 47 -10.42 -18.55 -4.09
N GLY A 48 -9.14 -18.25 -4.21
CA GLY A 48 -8.41 -18.32 -5.47
C GLY A 48 -8.76 -17.14 -6.38
N ALA A 49 -9.28 -17.42 -7.60
CA ALA A 49 -9.79 -16.36 -8.46
C ALA A 49 -11.24 -16.01 -8.07
N ALA A 50 -11.53 -14.71 -7.88
CA ALA A 50 -12.87 -14.26 -7.47
C ALA A 50 -13.29 -12.98 -8.19
N SER A 51 -14.61 -12.84 -8.39
CA SER A 51 -15.26 -11.59 -8.75
C SER A 51 -15.42 -10.70 -7.51
N SER A 52 -15.69 -9.41 -7.73
CA SER A 52 -15.97 -8.47 -6.63
C SER A 52 -17.18 -8.88 -5.79
N ALA A 53 -18.20 -9.47 -6.42
CA ALA A 53 -19.39 -9.95 -5.71
C ALA A 53 -19.07 -11.16 -4.81
N GLU A 54 -18.22 -12.08 -5.24
CA GLU A 54 -17.79 -13.23 -4.44
C GLU A 54 -16.94 -12.79 -3.26
N LEU A 55 -15.95 -11.91 -3.50
CA LEU A 55 -15.08 -11.38 -2.45
C LEU A 55 -15.87 -10.52 -1.44
N ALA A 56 -16.81 -9.71 -1.91
CA ALA A 56 -17.68 -8.91 -1.04
C ALA A 56 -18.55 -9.78 -0.14
N ARG A 57 -19.12 -10.86 -0.65
CA ARG A 57 -19.91 -11.82 0.12
C ARG A 57 -19.05 -12.54 1.17
N GLU A 58 -17.85 -12.97 0.80
CA GLU A 58 -16.92 -13.64 1.71
C GLU A 58 -16.49 -12.74 2.88
N THR A 59 -16.26 -11.46 2.60
CA THR A 59 -15.78 -10.48 3.59
C THR A 59 -16.88 -9.72 4.32
N GLY A 60 -18.13 -9.83 3.88
CA GLY A 60 -19.26 -9.05 4.40
C GLY A 60 -19.19 -7.56 4.04
N LEU A 61 -18.42 -7.20 3.04
CA LEU A 61 -18.19 -5.82 2.62
C LEU A 61 -19.13 -5.41 1.47
N HIS A 62 -19.26 -4.10 1.23
CA HIS A 62 -20.07 -3.59 0.14
C HIS A 62 -19.38 -3.80 -1.21
N GLU A 63 -20.04 -4.50 -2.14
CA GLU A 63 -19.50 -4.95 -3.44
C GLU A 63 -18.88 -3.81 -4.25
N ARG A 64 -19.52 -2.64 -4.31
CA ARG A 64 -18.99 -1.50 -5.08
C ARG A 64 -17.58 -1.11 -4.61
N TRP A 65 -17.35 -1.04 -3.30
CA TRP A 65 -16.04 -0.65 -2.77
C TRP A 65 -14.99 -1.73 -2.97
N VAL A 66 -15.39 -3.01 -2.82
CA VAL A 66 -14.53 -4.15 -3.12
C VAL A 66 -14.12 -4.14 -4.60
N ARG A 67 -15.05 -3.86 -5.51
CA ARG A 67 -14.80 -3.77 -6.95
C ARG A 67 -13.80 -2.67 -7.30
N GLU A 68 -13.99 -1.45 -6.77
CA GLU A 68 -13.06 -0.34 -6.99
C GLU A 68 -11.66 -0.66 -6.46
N TRP A 69 -11.59 -1.29 -5.28
CA TRP A 69 -10.33 -1.75 -4.71
C TRP A 69 -9.65 -2.79 -5.60
N MET A 70 -10.38 -3.81 -6.08
CA MET A 70 -9.83 -4.84 -6.96
C MET A 70 -9.31 -4.26 -8.28
N TYR A 71 -10.04 -3.32 -8.87
CA TYR A 71 -9.61 -2.67 -10.11
C TYR A 71 -8.33 -1.85 -9.90
N GLN A 72 -8.25 -1.10 -8.81
CA GLN A 72 -7.05 -0.33 -8.50
C GLN A 72 -5.85 -1.27 -8.23
N GLN A 73 -6.05 -2.34 -7.46
CA GLN A 73 -5.00 -3.31 -7.18
C GLN A 73 -4.53 -4.04 -8.44
N GLY A 74 -5.46 -4.39 -9.33
CA GLY A 74 -5.13 -4.96 -10.65
C GLY A 74 -4.37 -3.98 -11.54
N ALA A 75 -4.82 -2.72 -11.62
CA ALA A 75 -4.14 -1.67 -12.38
C ALA A 75 -2.73 -1.36 -11.85
N SER A 76 -2.47 -1.61 -10.56
CA SER A 76 -1.15 -1.45 -9.93
C SER A 76 -0.29 -2.71 -9.98
N GLY A 77 -0.77 -3.80 -10.58
CA GLY A 77 -0.03 -5.06 -10.68
C GLY A 77 0.09 -5.84 -9.37
N ILE A 78 -0.78 -5.54 -8.39
CA ILE A 78 -0.85 -6.29 -7.11
C ILE A 78 -1.74 -7.53 -7.26
N LEU A 79 -2.82 -7.43 -8.03
CA LEU A 79 -3.69 -8.55 -8.38
C LEU A 79 -3.60 -8.85 -9.87
N ASP A 80 -3.70 -10.12 -10.23
CA ASP A 80 -3.78 -10.58 -11.59
C ASP A 80 -5.23 -10.59 -12.07
N PHE A 81 -5.51 -9.95 -13.21
CA PHE A 81 -6.79 -10.09 -13.89
C PHE A 81 -6.81 -11.40 -14.68
N VAL A 82 -7.72 -12.32 -14.34
CA VAL A 82 -7.78 -13.66 -14.91
C VAL A 82 -8.97 -13.87 -15.88
N GLY A 83 -9.60 -12.78 -16.29
CA GLY A 83 -10.77 -12.80 -17.19
C GLY A 83 -12.10 -12.75 -16.46
N ASP A 84 -13.18 -12.52 -17.19
CA ASP A 84 -14.58 -12.54 -16.70
C ASP A 84 -14.84 -11.71 -15.43
N GLY A 85 -14.14 -10.56 -15.31
CA GLY A 85 -14.26 -9.68 -14.14
C GLY A 85 -13.67 -10.27 -12.85
N ARG A 86 -12.84 -11.31 -12.94
CA ARG A 86 -12.24 -12.00 -11.81
C ARG A 86 -10.77 -11.61 -11.66
N PHE A 87 -10.33 -11.57 -10.41
CA PHE A 87 -8.94 -11.32 -10.03
C PHE A 87 -8.44 -12.44 -9.12
N ALA A 88 -7.13 -12.63 -9.15
CA ALA A 88 -6.43 -13.58 -8.30
C ALA A 88 -5.23 -12.92 -7.63
N LEU A 89 -4.80 -13.48 -6.51
CA LEU A 89 -3.53 -13.16 -5.90
C LEU A 89 -2.51 -14.23 -6.34
N SER A 90 -1.37 -13.79 -6.89
CA SER A 90 -0.30 -14.72 -7.28
C SER A 90 0.33 -15.41 -6.05
N ALA A 91 1.15 -16.45 -6.29
CA ALA A 91 1.92 -17.09 -5.22
C ALA A 91 2.86 -16.08 -4.53
N GLU A 92 3.49 -15.19 -5.29
CA GLU A 92 4.33 -14.11 -4.80
C GLU A 92 3.53 -13.10 -3.98
N GLY A 93 2.35 -12.72 -4.46
CA GLY A 93 1.42 -11.86 -3.74
C GLY A 93 0.98 -12.47 -2.41
N ASN A 94 0.70 -13.78 -2.39
CA ASN A 94 0.39 -14.51 -1.17
C ASN A 94 1.57 -14.50 -0.18
N ALA A 95 2.79 -14.77 -0.64
CA ALA A 95 3.99 -14.74 0.19
C ALA A 95 4.27 -13.36 0.81
N VAL A 96 4.00 -12.28 0.07
CA VAL A 96 4.29 -10.90 0.51
C VAL A 96 3.16 -10.31 1.35
N LEU A 97 1.89 -10.61 1.05
CA LEU A 97 0.74 -9.91 1.62
C LEU A 97 -0.13 -10.77 2.56
N VAL A 98 0.03 -12.10 2.57
CA VAL A 98 -0.85 -13.01 3.31
C VAL A 98 -0.12 -13.93 4.26
N ASP A 99 0.95 -14.59 3.82
CA ASP A 99 1.68 -15.56 4.64
C ASP A 99 2.62 -14.87 5.63
N GLU A 100 2.12 -14.66 6.84
CA GLU A 100 2.86 -14.02 7.94
C GLU A 100 4.05 -14.85 8.46
N ASN A 101 4.26 -16.05 7.95
CA ASN A 101 5.44 -16.88 8.27
C ASN A 101 6.49 -16.83 7.15
N HIS A 102 6.15 -16.34 5.98
CA HIS A 102 7.08 -16.26 4.86
C HIS A 102 8.13 -15.16 5.08
N PRO A 103 9.44 -15.40 4.82
CA PRO A 103 10.50 -14.41 5.01
C PRO A 103 10.31 -13.11 4.20
N ALA A 104 9.56 -13.17 3.08
CA ALA A 104 9.25 -12.00 2.25
C ALA A 104 7.99 -11.24 2.70
N PHE A 105 7.36 -11.63 3.83
CA PHE A 105 6.14 -10.96 4.29
C PHE A 105 6.37 -9.47 4.53
N GLY A 106 5.56 -8.63 3.90
CA GLY A 106 5.74 -7.18 3.89
C GLY A 106 4.49 -6.36 4.21
N ALA A 107 3.29 -6.99 4.35
CA ALA A 107 2.06 -6.25 4.62
C ALA A 107 2.13 -5.44 5.93
N GLY A 108 2.88 -5.92 6.92
CA GLY A 108 3.08 -5.23 8.19
C GLY A 108 3.65 -3.81 8.05
N PHE A 109 4.48 -3.55 7.04
CA PHE A 109 5.05 -2.21 6.80
C PHE A 109 4.00 -1.16 6.43
N PHE A 110 2.82 -1.58 5.98
CA PHE A 110 1.72 -0.68 5.62
C PHE A 110 0.78 -0.37 6.79
N VAL A 111 0.88 -1.08 7.92
CA VAL A 111 -0.04 -0.93 9.07
C VAL A 111 -0.02 0.48 9.63
N HIS A 112 1.16 1.08 9.77
CA HIS A 112 1.35 2.42 10.35
C HIS A 112 1.37 3.55 9.29
N LEU A 113 1.15 3.24 8.02
CA LEU A 113 1.18 4.24 6.94
C LEU A 113 0.24 5.44 7.20
N PRO A 114 -1.02 5.25 7.65
CA PRO A 114 -1.91 6.38 7.92
C PRO A 114 -1.36 7.33 8.99
N GLN A 115 -0.76 6.81 10.05
CA GLN A 115 -0.16 7.60 11.13
C GLN A 115 1.09 8.33 10.63
N THR A 116 1.93 7.65 9.86
CA THR A 116 3.11 8.27 9.23
C THR A 116 2.71 9.43 8.31
N MET A 117 1.65 9.26 7.52
CA MET A 117 1.16 10.34 6.65
C MET A 117 0.53 11.49 7.45
N ALA A 118 -0.13 11.21 8.56
CA ALA A 118 -0.74 12.24 9.40
C ALA A 118 0.30 13.18 10.07
N VAL A 119 1.52 12.71 10.32
CA VAL A 119 2.55 13.58 10.91
C VAL A 119 3.13 14.59 9.92
N VAL A 120 2.88 14.44 8.61
CA VAL A 120 3.33 15.39 7.57
C VAL A 120 2.86 16.82 7.90
N GLU A 121 1.66 16.97 8.45
CA GLU A 121 1.12 18.29 8.86
C GLU A 121 1.91 18.96 10.00
N LYS A 122 2.67 18.19 10.78
CA LYS A 122 3.50 18.67 11.89
C LYS A 122 4.95 18.97 11.47
N LEU A 123 5.41 18.41 10.35
CA LEU A 123 6.78 18.55 9.90
C LEU A 123 7.22 19.98 9.55
N PRO A 124 6.37 20.89 9.00
CA PRO A 124 6.79 22.25 8.70
C PRO A 124 7.41 22.99 9.89
N GLU A 125 6.92 22.74 11.11
CA GLU A 125 7.50 23.37 12.31
C GLU A 125 8.84 22.74 12.68
N ALA A 126 8.99 21.44 12.57
CA ALA A 126 10.26 20.75 12.76
C ALA A 126 11.34 21.28 11.78
N PHE A 127 10.96 21.53 10.53
CA PHE A 127 11.87 22.12 9.52
C PHE A 127 12.29 23.56 9.85
N ARG A 128 11.44 24.35 10.52
CA ARG A 128 11.76 25.73 10.92
C ARG A 128 12.64 25.79 12.17
N THR A 129 12.38 24.93 13.13
CA THR A 129 12.99 25.01 14.47
C THR A 129 14.19 24.09 14.64
N GLY A 130 14.33 23.08 13.78
CA GLY A 130 15.34 22.02 13.96
C GLY A 130 14.98 21.02 15.08
N VAL A 131 13.81 21.16 15.71
CA VAL A 131 13.31 20.24 16.76
C VAL A 131 12.47 19.16 16.10
N GLY A 132 12.89 17.88 16.23
CA GLY A 132 12.15 16.73 15.67
C GLY A 132 10.84 16.49 16.40
N LEU A 133 10.03 15.59 15.82
CA LEU A 133 8.79 15.14 16.47
C LEU A 133 9.12 14.11 17.58
N PRO A 134 8.39 14.11 18.69
CA PRO A 134 8.51 13.06 19.69
C PRO A 134 8.03 11.73 19.13
N TYR A 135 8.56 10.62 19.65
CA TYR A 135 8.27 9.27 19.13
C TYR A 135 6.78 8.91 19.17
N ASP A 136 6.07 9.35 20.21
CA ASP A 136 4.63 9.15 20.38
C ASP A 136 3.75 9.90 19.37
N ALA A 137 4.33 10.87 18.63
CA ALA A 137 3.62 11.54 17.53
C ALA A 137 3.17 10.58 16.42
N PHE A 138 3.80 9.42 16.31
CA PHE A 138 3.51 8.38 15.30
C PHE A 138 2.46 7.36 15.76
N GLY A 139 2.01 7.43 17.00
CA GLY A 139 1.01 6.53 17.55
C GLY A 139 1.54 5.11 17.85
N PRO A 140 0.72 4.27 18.50
CA PRO A 140 1.13 2.92 18.90
C PRO A 140 1.21 1.92 17.74
N GLU A 141 0.51 2.18 16.63
CA GLU A 141 0.44 1.27 15.48
C GLU A 141 1.81 1.10 14.79
N GLY A 142 2.72 2.07 14.96
CA GLY A 142 4.09 1.97 14.45
C GLY A 142 4.84 0.77 15.02
N ALA A 143 4.78 0.55 16.31
CA ALA A 143 5.42 -0.58 16.98
C ALA A 143 4.80 -1.92 16.54
N GLN A 144 3.47 -2.00 16.43
CA GLN A 144 2.77 -3.19 15.96
C GLN A 144 3.13 -3.55 14.52
N GLY A 145 3.21 -2.56 13.63
CA GLY A 145 3.60 -2.76 12.24
C GLY A 145 5.04 -3.28 12.11
N ILE A 146 5.95 -2.74 12.90
CA ILE A 146 7.35 -3.19 12.96
C ILE A 146 7.43 -4.64 13.46
N GLU A 147 6.78 -4.95 14.58
CA GLU A 147 6.73 -6.29 15.14
C GLU A 147 6.21 -7.30 14.11
N ARG A 148 5.05 -7.02 13.51
CA ARG A 148 4.44 -7.90 12.52
C ARG A 148 5.32 -8.11 11.29
N SER A 149 6.05 -7.08 10.83
CA SER A 149 6.93 -7.17 9.66
C SER A 149 8.20 -7.96 9.92
N PHE A 150 8.77 -7.86 11.11
CA PHE A 150 10.03 -8.52 11.44
C PHE A 150 9.87 -9.87 12.13
N ALA A 151 8.68 -10.22 12.63
CA ALA A 151 8.42 -11.49 13.27
C ALA A 151 8.82 -12.71 12.43
N PRO A 152 8.55 -12.78 11.09
CA PRO A 152 9.01 -13.91 10.27
C PRO A 152 10.53 -14.05 10.21
N TRP A 153 11.23 -12.92 10.16
CA TRP A 153 12.68 -12.89 10.14
C TRP A 153 13.29 -13.45 11.42
N PHE A 154 12.76 -13.02 12.57
CA PHE A 154 13.25 -13.51 13.87
C PHE A 154 12.93 -14.98 14.11
N ARG A 155 11.89 -15.54 13.47
CA ARG A 155 11.58 -16.98 13.56
C ARG A 155 12.49 -17.85 12.67
N ALA A 156 13.08 -17.25 11.63
CA ALA A 156 13.95 -17.95 10.67
C ALA A 156 15.43 -17.94 11.08
N LEU A 157 15.81 -17.20 12.13
CA LEU A 157 17.16 -17.17 12.72
C LEU A 157 17.32 -18.22 13.82
#